data_b9c11d0e76daeac0e6f8cac7a7a6d8ca
#
_entry.id   b9c11d0e76daeac0e6f8cac7a7a6d8ca
#
_cell.length_a   1.000
_cell.length_b   1.000
_cell.length_c   1.000
_cell.angle_alpha   90.00
_cell.angle_beta   90.00
_cell.angle_gamma   90.00
#
_symmetry.space_group_name_H-M   'P 1'
#
loop_
_entity.id
_entity.type
_entity.pdbx_description
1 polymer ?
#
loop_
_entity_poly.entity_id
_entity_poly.type
_entity_poly.pdbx_seq_one_letter_code
_entity_poly.pdbx_strand_id
1 'polypeptide(L)'
;ALPISLDRMMSARDIASIISRIRKAEKEMTDPDPDVMTRAMNRYDKAMQDFEKAGGYAAQSEATAMAASLGLPQEVMGQQLGTLSGGQRRRIELARILFSDADTLILDEPTNHLDANSIEWLRGYLKKYEGGFLVISHSTELLDEVVNKVWHLDAQLGQIDMYSLGWKAYLHQRVVDEERRRREREVAEKKAERLMQQGIRLHAKATKAVAAQNMMRRAEKLLENTSEA
;
A
#
# COMPACT_ATOMS: atom_id res chain seq x y z
N ALA A 1 -16.37 22.13 12.74
CA ALA A 1 -17.20 21.20 11.98
C ALA A 1 -16.30 20.28 11.18
N LEU A 2 -16.63 19.00 11.06
CA LEU A 2 -15.92 18.08 10.19
C LEU A 2 -16.17 18.50 8.72
N PRO A 3 -15.16 18.40 7.83
CA PRO A 3 -15.33 18.74 6.43
C PRO A 3 -16.38 17.81 5.79
N ILE A 4 -17.05 18.33 4.75
CA ILE A 4 -17.88 17.48 3.89
C ILE A 4 -17.00 16.54 3.06
N SER A 5 -17.58 15.46 2.55
CA SER A 5 -16.84 14.43 1.81
C SER A 5 -16.11 14.98 0.59
N LEU A 6 -16.76 15.88 -0.16
CA LEU A 6 -16.15 16.53 -1.32
C LEU A 6 -14.93 17.38 -0.94
N ASP A 7 -15.04 18.22 0.10
CA ASP A 7 -13.90 19.02 0.57
C ASP A 7 -12.71 18.12 0.99
N ARG A 8 -13.01 16.97 1.59
CA ARG A 8 -11.99 15.99 1.97
C ARG A 8 -11.27 15.42 0.76
N MET A 9 -12.00 15.08 -0.31
CA MET A 9 -11.39 14.61 -1.56
C MET A 9 -10.53 15.69 -2.21
N MET A 10 -11.10 16.87 -2.37
CA MET A 10 -10.43 18.03 -2.97
C MET A 10 -9.17 18.46 -2.21
N SER A 11 -9.06 18.10 -0.91
CA SER A 11 -7.87 18.38 -0.09
C SER A 11 -6.61 17.63 -0.52
N ALA A 12 -6.71 16.69 -1.45
CA ALA A 12 -5.58 15.93 -1.97
C ALA A 12 -4.75 16.67 -3.04
N ARG A 13 -5.29 17.77 -3.61
CA ARG A 13 -4.61 18.59 -4.63
C ARG A 13 -4.36 20.02 -4.11
N ASP A 14 -3.60 20.82 -4.83
CA ASP A 14 -3.24 22.21 -4.48
C ASP A 14 -4.45 23.15 -4.32
N ILE A 15 -5.63 22.71 -4.78
CA ILE A 15 -6.90 23.41 -4.64
C ILE A 15 -7.38 23.50 -3.18
N ALA A 16 -6.84 22.63 -2.29
CA ALA A 16 -7.23 22.58 -0.87
C ALA A 16 -7.13 23.94 -0.14
N SER A 17 -6.05 24.67 -0.40
CA SER A 17 -5.83 25.99 0.21
C SER A 17 -6.87 27.00 -0.24
N ILE A 18 -7.29 26.93 -1.50
CA ILE A 18 -8.31 27.81 -2.09
C ILE A 18 -9.67 27.49 -1.47
N ILE A 19 -10.04 26.21 -1.37
CA ILE A 19 -11.30 25.78 -0.72
C ILE A 19 -11.35 26.23 0.73
N SER A 20 -10.25 26.12 1.47
CA SER A 20 -10.17 26.60 2.85
C SER A 20 -10.43 28.10 2.97
N ARG A 21 -9.92 28.92 2.01
CA ARG A 21 -10.15 30.36 1.95
C ARG A 21 -11.62 30.67 1.64
N ILE A 22 -12.24 29.91 0.71
CA ILE A 22 -13.67 30.05 0.37
C ILE A 22 -14.51 29.79 1.63
N ARG A 23 -14.32 28.64 2.31
CA ARG A 23 -15.09 28.25 3.50
C ARG A 23 -14.92 29.23 4.66
N LYS A 24 -13.71 29.80 4.82
CA LYS A 24 -13.47 30.85 5.82
C LYS A 24 -14.24 32.12 5.50
N ALA A 25 -14.21 32.57 4.25
CA ALA A 25 -14.94 33.76 3.81
C ALA A 25 -16.46 33.57 3.93
N GLU A 26 -17.01 32.42 3.52
CA GLU A 26 -18.43 32.07 3.70
C GLU A 26 -18.87 32.21 5.16
N LYS A 27 -18.08 31.72 6.10
CA LYS A 27 -18.38 31.82 7.52
C LYS A 27 -18.35 33.28 8.04
N GLU A 28 -17.41 34.08 7.56
CA GLU A 28 -17.28 35.48 7.95
C GLU A 28 -18.33 36.39 7.29
N MET A 29 -18.93 35.97 6.17
CA MET A 29 -20.06 36.67 5.52
C MET A 29 -21.35 36.63 6.35
N THR A 30 -21.43 35.77 7.36
CA THR A 30 -22.56 35.71 8.31
C THR A 30 -22.33 36.56 9.56
N ASP A 31 -21.24 37.33 9.64
CA ASP A 31 -20.95 38.22 10.76
C ASP A 31 -21.93 39.42 10.77
N PRO A 32 -22.42 39.80 11.97
CA PRO A 32 -23.32 40.94 12.09
C PRO A 32 -22.69 42.31 11.78
N ASP A 33 -21.34 42.41 11.80
CA ASP A 33 -20.59 43.61 11.51
C ASP A 33 -20.54 43.86 9.99
N PRO A 34 -21.09 44.97 9.44
CA PRO A 34 -21.08 45.25 8.02
C PRO A 34 -19.68 45.39 7.40
N ASP A 35 -18.69 45.83 8.17
CA ASP A 35 -17.33 46.00 7.69
C ASP A 35 -16.62 44.64 7.59
N VAL A 36 -16.92 43.71 8.51
CA VAL A 36 -16.44 42.33 8.45
C VAL A 36 -17.06 41.60 7.25
N MET A 37 -18.38 41.75 7.07
CA MET A 37 -19.13 41.16 5.97
C MET A 37 -18.59 41.61 4.62
N THR A 38 -18.41 42.93 4.42
CA THR A 38 -17.90 43.49 3.15
C THR A 38 -16.49 42.98 2.83
N ARG A 39 -15.61 42.91 3.82
CA ARG A 39 -14.27 42.36 3.64
C ARG A 39 -14.29 40.86 3.34
N ALA A 40 -15.20 40.10 3.94
CA ALA A 40 -15.41 38.68 3.70
C ALA A 40 -15.91 38.45 2.25
N MET A 41 -16.86 39.22 1.74
CA MET A 41 -17.33 39.16 0.35
C MET A 41 -16.18 39.33 -0.65
N ASN A 42 -15.33 40.35 -0.46
CA ASN A 42 -14.19 40.60 -1.35
C ASN A 42 -13.19 39.46 -1.33
N ARG A 43 -12.98 38.80 -0.15
CA ARG A 43 -12.10 37.63 -0.03
C ARG A 43 -12.72 36.40 -0.69
N TYR A 44 -14.04 36.22 -0.58
CA TYR A 44 -14.78 35.17 -1.24
C TYR A 44 -14.66 35.29 -2.77
N ASP A 45 -14.96 36.47 -3.35
CA ASP A 45 -14.87 36.73 -4.79
C ASP A 45 -13.47 36.42 -5.34
N LYS A 46 -12.43 36.87 -4.62
CA LYS A 46 -11.04 36.58 -4.99
C LYS A 46 -10.72 35.09 -4.93
N ALA A 47 -11.16 34.42 -3.88
CA ALA A 47 -10.93 32.98 -3.72
C ALA A 47 -11.69 32.16 -4.77
N MET A 48 -12.90 32.58 -5.17
CA MET A 48 -13.66 31.95 -6.25
C MET A 48 -12.98 32.13 -7.62
N GLN A 49 -12.44 33.32 -7.92
CA GLN A 49 -11.64 33.51 -9.13
C GLN A 49 -10.39 32.64 -9.16
N ASP A 50 -9.70 32.51 -8.03
CA ASP A 50 -8.54 31.61 -7.91
C ASP A 50 -8.95 30.14 -8.10
N PHE A 51 -10.12 29.74 -7.58
CA PHE A 51 -10.68 28.39 -7.73
C PHE A 51 -11.01 28.09 -9.20
N GLU A 52 -11.64 29.01 -9.90
CA GLU A 52 -11.95 28.87 -11.32
C GLU A 52 -10.67 28.75 -12.17
N LYS A 53 -9.69 29.65 -11.94
CA LYS A 53 -8.37 29.61 -12.62
C LYS A 53 -7.60 28.32 -12.37
N ALA A 54 -7.74 27.74 -11.19
CA ALA A 54 -7.13 26.45 -10.83
C ALA A 54 -7.91 25.24 -11.39
N GLY A 55 -8.94 25.44 -12.18
CA GLY A 55 -9.77 24.35 -12.71
C GLY A 55 -10.61 23.64 -11.64
N GLY A 56 -10.96 24.33 -10.56
CA GLY A 56 -11.64 23.76 -9.41
C GLY A 56 -12.95 23.04 -9.73
N TYR A 57 -13.74 23.55 -10.67
CA TYR A 57 -14.99 22.90 -11.10
C TYR A 57 -14.73 21.59 -11.86
N ALA A 58 -13.69 21.53 -12.70
CA ALA A 58 -13.30 20.30 -13.39
C ALA A 58 -12.81 19.26 -12.38
N ALA A 59 -11.97 19.66 -11.43
CA ALA A 59 -11.50 18.81 -10.35
C ALA A 59 -12.63 18.29 -9.45
N GLN A 60 -13.64 19.14 -9.17
CA GLN A 60 -14.83 18.74 -8.42
C GLN A 60 -15.65 17.68 -9.16
N SER A 61 -15.83 17.84 -10.47
CA SER A 61 -16.54 16.89 -11.31
C SER A 61 -15.78 15.55 -11.38
N GLU A 62 -14.47 15.59 -11.54
CA GLU A 62 -13.59 14.42 -11.53
C GLU A 62 -13.66 13.69 -10.19
N ALA A 63 -13.54 14.40 -9.07
CA ALA A 63 -13.64 13.81 -7.72
C ALA A 63 -15.00 13.12 -7.52
N THR A 64 -16.08 13.75 -7.94
CA THR A 64 -17.44 13.19 -7.86
C THR A 64 -17.59 11.93 -8.72
N ALA A 65 -17.08 11.95 -9.96
CA ALA A 65 -17.11 10.80 -10.87
C ALA A 65 -16.28 9.63 -10.30
N MET A 66 -15.11 9.91 -9.73
CA MET A 66 -14.27 8.89 -9.08
C MET A 66 -14.97 8.27 -7.87
N ALA A 67 -15.60 9.08 -7.02
CA ALA A 67 -16.38 8.59 -5.89
C ALA A 67 -17.55 7.70 -6.33
N ALA A 68 -18.27 8.09 -7.38
CA ALA A 68 -19.35 7.30 -7.97
C ALA A 68 -18.84 5.95 -8.49
N SER A 69 -17.68 5.92 -9.14
CA SER A 69 -17.04 4.70 -9.61
C SER A 69 -16.64 3.73 -8.49
N LEU A 70 -16.42 4.26 -7.28
CA LEU A 70 -16.21 3.48 -6.06
C LEU A 70 -17.51 3.15 -5.31
N GLY A 71 -18.66 3.27 -5.98
CA GLY A 71 -19.97 2.93 -5.43
C GLY A 71 -20.47 3.88 -4.34
N LEU A 72 -20.03 5.15 -4.36
CA LEU A 72 -20.54 6.18 -3.46
C LEU A 72 -21.66 6.98 -4.16
N PRO A 73 -22.87 7.04 -3.58
CA PRO A 73 -23.95 7.86 -4.11
C PRO A 73 -23.57 9.36 -4.08
N GLN A 74 -24.12 10.13 -5.03
CA GLN A 74 -23.81 11.56 -5.16
C GLN A 74 -24.15 12.35 -3.88
N GLU A 75 -25.19 11.97 -3.16
CA GLU A 75 -25.63 12.61 -1.92
C GLU A 75 -24.56 12.54 -0.81
N VAL A 76 -23.72 11.52 -0.83
CA VAL A 76 -22.62 11.35 0.13
C VAL A 76 -21.59 12.47 0.01
N MET A 77 -21.42 13.06 -1.18
CA MET A 77 -20.43 14.11 -1.40
C MET A 77 -20.73 15.40 -0.61
N GLY A 78 -22.01 15.67 -0.32
CA GLY A 78 -22.44 16.79 0.52
C GLY A 78 -22.50 16.51 2.01
N GLN A 79 -22.32 15.25 2.44
CA GLN A 79 -22.46 14.86 3.84
C GLN A 79 -21.16 15.10 4.62
N GLN A 80 -21.30 15.35 5.93
CA GLN A 80 -20.17 15.42 6.85
C GLN A 80 -19.56 14.05 7.04
N LEU A 81 -18.21 13.96 7.07
CA LEU A 81 -17.49 12.68 7.25
C LEU A 81 -17.91 11.91 8.50
N GLY A 82 -18.32 12.63 9.56
CA GLY A 82 -18.76 12.01 10.82
C GLY A 82 -20.08 11.25 10.72
N THR A 83 -20.93 11.57 9.73
CA THR A 83 -22.24 10.91 9.53
C THR A 83 -22.15 9.68 8.62
N LEU A 84 -21.02 9.46 7.97
CA LEU A 84 -20.82 8.35 7.04
C LEU A 84 -20.61 7.03 7.78
N SER A 85 -21.03 5.93 7.14
CA SER A 85 -20.66 4.58 7.57
C SER A 85 -19.14 4.36 7.46
N GLY A 86 -18.60 3.37 8.18
CA GLY A 86 -17.18 3.02 8.11
C GLY A 86 -16.72 2.68 6.68
N GLY A 87 -17.55 1.94 5.92
CA GLY A 87 -17.26 1.60 4.53
C GLY A 87 -17.27 2.80 3.60
N GLN A 88 -18.23 3.73 3.77
CA GLN A 88 -18.27 4.96 3.00
C GLN A 88 -17.05 5.84 3.27
N ARG A 89 -16.64 5.99 4.54
CA ARG A 89 -15.43 6.75 4.89
C ARG A 89 -14.17 6.16 4.25
N ARG A 90 -14.01 4.83 4.29
CA ARG A 90 -12.87 4.16 3.63
C ARG A 90 -12.87 4.38 2.12
N ARG A 91 -14.03 4.31 1.47
CA ARG A 91 -14.15 4.58 0.03
C ARG A 91 -13.84 6.04 -0.32
N ILE A 92 -14.25 7.01 0.50
CA ILE A 92 -13.87 8.43 0.34
C ILE A 92 -12.35 8.61 0.48
N GLU A 93 -11.72 7.97 1.47
CA GLU A 93 -10.26 8.07 1.62
C GLU A 93 -9.51 7.39 0.45
N LEU A 94 -9.99 6.26 -0.04
CA LEU A 94 -9.43 5.63 -1.24
C LEU A 94 -9.58 6.57 -2.45
N ALA A 95 -10.78 7.11 -2.68
CA ALA A 95 -11.02 8.08 -3.75
C ALA A 95 -10.07 9.29 -3.65
N ARG A 96 -9.88 9.82 -2.44
CA ARG A 96 -8.96 10.93 -2.17
C ARG A 96 -7.50 10.59 -2.55
N ILE A 97 -7.04 9.39 -2.19
CA ILE A 97 -5.68 8.93 -2.50
C ILE A 97 -5.51 8.79 -4.02
N LEU A 98 -6.48 8.18 -4.71
CA LEU A 98 -6.43 8.04 -6.16
C LEU A 98 -6.51 9.39 -6.90
N PHE A 99 -7.25 10.35 -6.32
CA PHE A 99 -7.41 11.71 -6.87
C PHE A 99 -6.18 12.61 -6.65
N SER A 100 -5.20 12.18 -5.85
CA SER A 100 -4.09 13.06 -5.40
C SER A 100 -3.04 13.40 -6.46
N ASP A 101 -3.06 12.78 -7.63
CA ASP A 101 -2.01 12.90 -8.68
C ASP A 101 -0.59 12.65 -8.14
N ALA A 102 -0.45 11.76 -7.16
CA ALA A 102 0.83 11.46 -6.54
C ALA A 102 1.72 10.63 -7.48
N ASP A 103 3.03 10.84 -7.48
CA ASP A 103 3.98 10.04 -8.26
C ASP A 103 3.99 8.56 -7.83
N THR A 104 3.65 8.29 -6.57
CA THR A 104 3.60 6.93 -6.01
C THR A 104 2.42 6.76 -5.06
N LEU A 105 1.64 5.70 -5.27
CA LEU A 105 0.55 5.31 -4.39
C LEU A 105 0.98 4.15 -3.48
N ILE A 106 0.56 4.18 -2.22
CA ILE A 106 0.67 3.05 -1.29
C ILE A 106 -0.74 2.65 -0.88
N LEU A 107 -1.14 1.43 -1.26
CA LEU A 107 -2.49 0.93 -1.08
C LEU A 107 -2.45 -0.34 -0.22
N ASP A 108 -3.12 -0.29 0.94
CA ASP A 108 -3.26 -1.41 1.84
C ASP A 108 -4.69 -1.93 1.79
N GLU A 109 -4.86 -3.17 1.28
CA GLU A 109 -6.16 -3.83 1.07
C GLU A 109 -7.21 -2.93 0.42
N PRO A 110 -6.94 -2.33 -0.76
CA PRO A 110 -7.81 -1.32 -1.37
C PRO A 110 -9.15 -1.89 -1.86
N THR A 111 -9.26 -3.20 -2.00
CA THR A 111 -10.50 -3.90 -2.42
C THR A 111 -11.49 -4.11 -1.27
N ASN A 112 -11.07 -3.94 -0.02
CA ASN A 112 -11.94 -4.12 1.13
C ASN A 112 -13.10 -3.11 1.10
N HIS A 113 -14.31 -3.63 1.29
CA HIS A 113 -15.56 -2.86 1.26
C HIS A 113 -15.98 -2.31 -0.11
N LEU A 114 -15.36 -2.78 -1.20
CA LEU A 114 -15.79 -2.50 -2.56
C LEU A 114 -16.70 -3.63 -3.08
N ASP A 115 -17.67 -3.27 -3.92
CA ASP A 115 -18.43 -4.23 -4.72
C ASP A 115 -17.66 -4.62 -5.99
N ALA A 116 -18.16 -5.62 -6.72
CA ALA A 116 -17.48 -6.15 -7.90
C ALA A 116 -17.23 -5.09 -8.99
N ASN A 117 -18.17 -4.17 -9.21
CA ASN A 117 -18.03 -3.12 -10.21
C ASN A 117 -16.95 -2.12 -9.82
N SER A 118 -16.91 -1.73 -8.54
CA SER A 118 -15.88 -0.84 -7.99
C SER A 118 -14.48 -1.47 -8.03
N ILE A 119 -14.37 -2.78 -7.79
CA ILE A 119 -13.10 -3.54 -7.92
C ILE A 119 -12.64 -3.55 -9.38
N GLU A 120 -13.54 -3.82 -10.32
CA GLU A 120 -13.18 -3.81 -11.74
C GLU A 120 -12.74 -2.42 -12.21
N TRP A 121 -13.44 -1.39 -11.79
CA TRP A 121 -13.04 -0.01 -12.07
C TRP A 121 -11.64 0.30 -11.48
N LEU A 122 -11.38 -0.08 -10.22
CA LEU A 122 -10.09 0.13 -9.57
C LEU A 122 -8.95 -0.58 -10.32
N ARG A 123 -9.16 -1.82 -10.78
CA ARG A 123 -8.20 -2.53 -11.65
C ARG A 123 -7.91 -1.77 -12.92
N GLY A 124 -8.95 -1.30 -13.60
CA GLY A 124 -8.82 -0.49 -14.82
C GLY A 124 -8.09 0.82 -14.59
N TYR A 125 -8.31 1.46 -13.44
CA TYR A 125 -7.62 2.67 -13.03
C TYR A 125 -6.12 2.42 -12.79
N LEU A 126 -5.77 1.41 -11.98
CA LEU A 126 -4.38 1.08 -11.65
C LEU A 126 -3.57 0.63 -12.86
N LYS A 127 -4.18 -0.07 -13.83
CA LYS A 127 -3.53 -0.43 -15.10
C LYS A 127 -3.11 0.78 -15.94
N LYS A 128 -3.83 1.88 -15.83
CA LYS A 128 -3.59 3.12 -16.60
C LYS A 128 -2.81 4.16 -15.80
N TYR A 129 -2.52 3.85 -14.53
CA TYR A 129 -1.83 4.79 -13.67
C TYR A 129 -0.39 4.98 -14.14
N GLU A 130 -0.02 6.21 -14.47
CA GLU A 130 1.30 6.54 -15.00
C GLU A 130 2.40 6.57 -13.93
N GLY A 131 2.02 6.78 -12.67
CA GLY A 131 2.92 6.72 -11.52
C GLY A 131 3.23 5.30 -11.06
N GLY A 132 4.08 5.18 -10.04
CA GLY A 132 4.33 3.90 -9.36
C GLY A 132 3.23 3.60 -8.32
N PHE A 133 3.01 2.32 -8.01
CA PHE A 133 2.22 1.97 -6.84
C PHE A 133 2.75 0.73 -6.13
N LEU A 134 2.57 0.70 -4.82
CA LEU A 134 2.76 -0.44 -3.95
C LEU A 134 1.39 -0.87 -3.43
N VAL A 135 1.02 -2.13 -3.65
CA VAL A 135 -0.26 -2.65 -3.17
C VAL A 135 -0.05 -3.87 -2.30
N ILE A 136 -0.70 -3.89 -1.14
CA ILE A 136 -0.85 -5.05 -0.28
C ILE A 136 -2.28 -5.54 -0.46
N SER A 137 -2.49 -6.79 -0.88
CA SER A 137 -3.83 -7.34 -1.10
C SER A 137 -3.87 -8.84 -1.03
N HIS A 138 -5.00 -9.38 -0.59
CA HIS A 138 -5.36 -10.79 -0.68
C HIS A 138 -6.13 -11.13 -1.98
N SER A 139 -6.51 -10.14 -2.78
CA SER A 139 -7.19 -10.35 -4.07
C SER A 139 -6.20 -10.78 -5.14
N THR A 140 -6.14 -12.10 -5.38
CA THR A 140 -5.28 -12.68 -6.43
C THR A 140 -5.62 -12.16 -7.82
N GLU A 141 -6.89 -11.84 -8.08
CA GLU A 141 -7.37 -11.28 -9.35
C GLU A 141 -6.80 -9.86 -9.57
N LEU A 142 -6.82 -9.02 -8.53
CA LEU A 142 -6.22 -7.70 -8.61
C LEU A 142 -4.73 -7.80 -8.88
N LEU A 143 -4.00 -8.60 -8.08
CA LEU A 143 -2.56 -8.75 -8.18
C LEU A 143 -2.13 -9.26 -9.56
N ASP A 144 -2.83 -10.28 -10.09
CA ASP A 144 -2.51 -10.87 -11.39
C ASP A 144 -2.57 -9.87 -12.56
N GLU A 145 -3.47 -8.90 -12.45
CA GLU A 145 -3.71 -7.96 -13.54
C GLU A 145 -2.90 -6.67 -13.45
N VAL A 146 -2.51 -6.24 -12.24
CA VAL A 146 -1.93 -4.91 -12.05
C VAL A 146 -0.47 -4.91 -11.62
N VAL A 147 0.06 -6.04 -11.06
CA VAL A 147 1.43 -6.03 -10.56
C VAL A 147 2.44 -6.62 -11.57
N ASN A 148 3.62 -6.03 -11.62
CA ASN A 148 4.75 -6.48 -12.44
C ASN A 148 5.97 -6.88 -11.60
N LYS A 149 5.92 -6.62 -10.30
CA LYS A 149 6.94 -7.00 -9.30
C LYS A 149 6.25 -7.45 -8.03
N VAL A 150 6.84 -8.42 -7.34
CA VAL A 150 6.34 -8.90 -6.05
C VAL A 150 7.45 -8.84 -5.01
N TRP A 151 7.12 -8.28 -3.85
CA TRP A 151 7.98 -8.31 -2.67
C TRP A 151 7.38 -9.29 -1.68
N HIS A 152 8.07 -10.39 -1.46
CA HIS A 152 7.67 -11.40 -0.48
C HIS A 152 8.42 -11.16 0.83
N LEU A 153 7.65 -10.86 1.88
CA LEU A 153 8.20 -10.72 3.23
C LEU A 153 8.19 -12.09 3.90
N ASP A 154 9.37 -12.64 4.16
CA ASP A 154 9.53 -13.83 4.99
C ASP A 154 9.54 -13.40 6.47
N ALA A 155 8.44 -13.71 7.16
CA ALA A 155 8.27 -13.33 8.57
C ALA A 155 9.22 -14.08 9.53
N GLN A 156 9.73 -15.26 9.15
CA GLN A 156 10.65 -16.05 9.98
C GLN A 156 12.08 -15.51 9.89
N LEU A 157 12.49 -15.13 8.69
CA LEU A 157 13.84 -14.63 8.43
C LEU A 157 13.95 -13.11 8.54
N GLY A 158 12.82 -12.39 8.57
CA GLY A 158 12.79 -10.92 8.54
C GLY A 158 13.39 -10.34 7.25
N GLN A 159 13.37 -11.09 6.15
CA GLN A 159 13.96 -10.72 4.87
C GLN A 159 12.89 -10.48 3.83
N ILE A 160 13.21 -9.64 2.83
CA ILE A 160 12.34 -9.37 1.69
C ILE A 160 12.98 -9.95 0.44
N ASP A 161 12.32 -10.95 -0.15
CA ASP A 161 12.66 -11.49 -1.45
C ASP A 161 11.95 -10.68 -2.55
N MET A 162 12.70 -10.11 -3.48
CA MET A 162 12.18 -9.29 -4.57
C MET A 162 12.14 -10.09 -5.89
N TYR A 163 10.96 -10.21 -6.45
CA TYR A 163 10.71 -10.87 -7.74
C TYR A 163 10.30 -9.85 -8.79
N SER A 164 11.06 -9.70 -9.86
CA SER A 164 10.69 -8.88 -11.02
C SER A 164 9.79 -9.67 -11.97
N LEU A 165 8.68 -10.17 -11.44
CA LEU A 165 7.73 -11.06 -12.11
C LEU A 165 6.30 -10.62 -11.77
N GLY A 166 5.36 -10.84 -12.70
CA GLY A 166 3.93 -10.74 -12.41
C GLY A 166 3.49 -11.85 -11.45
N TRP A 167 2.29 -11.70 -10.89
CA TRP A 167 1.79 -12.53 -9.78
C TRP A 167 1.82 -14.04 -10.07
N LYS A 168 1.29 -14.49 -11.21
CA LYS A 168 1.29 -15.94 -11.58
C LYS A 168 2.69 -16.51 -11.73
N ALA A 169 3.58 -15.77 -12.39
CA ALA A 169 4.97 -16.21 -12.57
C ALA A 169 5.71 -16.26 -11.23
N TYR A 170 5.46 -15.31 -10.34
CA TYR A 170 5.97 -15.32 -8.97
C TYR A 170 5.52 -16.57 -8.21
N LEU A 171 4.23 -16.91 -8.23
CA LEU A 171 3.72 -18.10 -7.53
C LEU A 171 4.42 -19.37 -7.99
N HIS A 172 4.64 -19.52 -9.30
CA HIS A 172 5.37 -20.65 -9.86
C HIS A 172 6.84 -20.66 -9.41
N GLN A 173 7.51 -19.50 -9.51
CA GLN A 173 8.92 -19.38 -9.09
C GLN A 173 9.11 -19.68 -7.61
N ARG A 174 8.18 -19.25 -6.77
CA ARG A 174 8.22 -19.52 -5.33
C ARG A 174 8.21 -21.02 -5.01
N VAL A 175 7.36 -21.80 -5.69
CA VAL A 175 7.31 -23.25 -5.51
C VAL A 175 8.67 -23.88 -5.86
N VAL A 176 9.27 -23.44 -6.96
CA VAL A 176 10.60 -23.93 -7.38
C VAL A 176 11.69 -23.56 -6.36
N ASP A 177 11.66 -22.33 -5.85
CA ASP A 177 12.63 -21.86 -4.87
C ASP A 177 12.47 -22.59 -3.51
N GLU A 178 11.24 -22.84 -3.05
CA GLU A 178 10.97 -23.62 -1.84
C GLU A 178 11.47 -25.06 -1.98
N GLU A 179 11.24 -25.71 -3.12
CA GLU A 179 11.78 -27.06 -3.37
C GLU A 179 13.30 -27.09 -3.40
N ARG A 180 13.93 -26.07 -4.03
CA ARG A 180 15.38 -25.95 -4.03
C ARG A 180 15.94 -25.78 -2.62
N ARG A 181 15.39 -24.85 -1.83
CA ARG A 181 15.79 -24.61 -0.43
C ARG A 181 15.63 -25.87 0.42
N ARG A 182 14.53 -26.63 0.22
CA ARG A 182 14.32 -27.90 0.92
C ARG A 182 15.40 -28.93 0.58
N ARG A 183 15.72 -29.09 -0.72
CA ARG A 183 16.79 -30.02 -1.15
C ARG A 183 18.17 -29.62 -0.60
N GLU A 184 18.48 -28.34 -0.60
CA GLU A 184 19.72 -27.80 -0.05
C GLU A 184 19.83 -28.08 1.46
N ARG A 185 18.74 -27.89 2.22
CA ARG A 185 18.66 -28.25 3.64
C ARG A 185 18.90 -29.75 3.87
N GLU A 186 18.21 -30.63 3.15
CA GLU A 186 18.38 -32.09 3.25
C GLU A 186 19.83 -32.52 2.95
N VAL A 187 20.47 -31.92 1.97
CA VAL A 187 21.88 -32.21 1.64
C VAL A 187 22.80 -31.72 2.73
N ALA A 188 22.57 -30.53 3.28
CA ALA A 188 23.38 -29.96 4.35
C ALA A 188 23.23 -30.77 5.65
N GLU A 189 22.01 -31.16 6.02
CA GLU A 189 21.74 -32.02 7.19
C GLU A 189 22.44 -33.36 7.06
N LYS A 190 22.35 -34.07 5.94
CA LYS A 190 23.04 -35.32 5.66
C LYS A 190 24.57 -35.17 5.76
N LYS A 191 25.08 -34.02 5.26
CA LYS A 191 26.52 -33.73 5.33
C LYS A 191 26.96 -33.43 6.77
N ALA A 192 26.18 -32.67 7.52
CA ALA A 192 26.41 -32.37 8.93
C ALA A 192 26.40 -33.66 9.76
N GLU A 193 25.42 -34.54 9.55
CA GLU A 193 25.32 -35.84 10.23
C GLU A 193 26.54 -36.73 9.97
N ARG A 194 26.98 -36.83 8.70
CA ARG A 194 28.20 -37.57 8.34
C ARG A 194 29.46 -37.04 9.06
N LEU A 195 29.61 -35.71 9.10
CA LEU A 195 30.73 -35.07 9.79
C LEU A 195 30.67 -35.30 11.29
N MET A 196 29.49 -35.26 11.92
CA MET A 196 29.29 -35.58 13.33
C MET A 196 29.67 -37.03 13.62
N GLN A 197 29.17 -37.97 12.82
CA GLN A 197 29.50 -39.39 13.01
C GLN A 197 31.01 -39.67 12.85
N GLN A 198 31.67 -39.04 11.89
CA GLN A 198 33.13 -39.10 11.72
C GLN A 198 33.87 -38.49 12.92
N GLY A 199 33.39 -37.32 13.41
CA GLY A 199 33.92 -36.66 14.59
C GLY A 199 33.87 -37.57 15.83
N ILE A 200 32.73 -38.21 16.09
CA ILE A 200 32.52 -39.13 17.21
C ILE A 200 33.47 -40.31 17.10
N ARG A 201 33.61 -40.94 15.90
CA ARG A 201 34.55 -42.06 15.70
C ARG A 201 36.01 -41.67 15.90
N LEU A 202 36.39 -40.43 15.55
CA LEU A 202 37.76 -39.95 15.74
C LEU A 202 38.04 -39.54 17.18
N HIS A 203 37.05 -39.06 17.91
CA HIS A 203 37.16 -38.67 19.32
C HIS A 203 37.44 -39.88 20.21
N ALA A 204 36.98 -41.09 19.83
CA ALA A 204 37.27 -42.33 20.50
C ALA A 204 38.77 -42.75 20.43
N LYS A 205 39.58 -42.11 19.58
CA LYS A 205 41.03 -42.30 19.48
C LYS A 205 41.73 -41.06 20.02
N ALA A 206 42.30 -41.14 21.22
CA ALA A 206 42.89 -40.02 21.96
C ALA A 206 43.88 -39.14 21.17
N THR A 207 44.53 -39.66 20.13
CA THR A 207 45.50 -38.95 19.28
C THR A 207 44.89 -38.02 18.23
N LYS A 208 43.58 -37.99 18.09
CA LYS A 208 42.89 -37.22 17.03
C LYS A 208 41.79 -36.28 17.55
N ALA A 209 41.83 -35.95 18.84
CA ALA A 209 40.78 -35.11 19.48
C ALA A 209 40.59 -33.76 18.83
N VAL A 210 41.66 -33.07 18.38
CA VAL A 210 41.58 -31.76 17.70
C VAL A 210 40.90 -31.89 16.34
N ALA A 211 41.17 -32.96 15.58
CA ALA A 211 40.52 -33.18 14.29
C ALA A 211 39.01 -33.49 14.45
N ALA A 212 38.63 -34.22 15.49
CA ALA A 212 37.25 -34.51 15.85
C ALA A 212 36.47 -33.21 16.20
N GLN A 213 37.07 -32.36 17.01
CA GLN A 213 36.50 -31.10 17.45
C GLN A 213 36.29 -30.14 16.27
N ASN A 214 37.24 -30.09 15.32
CA ASN A 214 37.10 -29.32 14.09
C ASN A 214 36.00 -29.84 13.16
N MET A 215 35.76 -31.15 13.10
CA MET A 215 34.67 -31.74 12.33
C MET A 215 33.31 -31.43 12.94
N MET A 216 33.16 -31.51 14.25
CA MET A 216 31.92 -31.14 14.96
C MET A 216 31.58 -29.66 14.74
N ARG A 217 32.57 -28.77 14.89
CA ARG A 217 32.37 -27.32 14.65
C ARG A 217 32.00 -26.99 13.21
N ARG A 218 32.51 -27.75 12.24
CA ARG A 218 32.08 -27.62 10.82
C ARG A 218 30.67 -28.12 10.60
N ALA A 219 30.22 -29.15 11.27
CA ALA A 219 28.87 -29.68 11.21
C ALA A 219 27.87 -28.66 11.80
N GLU A 220 28.15 -28.08 12.96
CA GLU A 220 27.38 -27.06 13.61
C GLU A 220 27.22 -25.82 12.69
N LYS A 221 28.30 -25.33 12.10
CA LYS A 221 28.29 -24.19 11.20
C LYS A 221 27.50 -24.45 9.90
N LEU A 222 27.47 -25.70 9.43
CA LEU A 222 26.62 -26.08 8.28
C LEU A 222 25.14 -26.06 8.62
N LEU A 223 24.77 -26.43 9.83
CA LEU A 223 23.38 -26.39 10.30
C LEU A 223 22.92 -24.97 10.58
N GLU A 224 23.77 -24.12 11.17
CA GLU A 224 23.49 -22.71 11.37
C GLU A 224 23.21 -22.00 10.02
N ASN A 225 24.11 -22.14 9.05
CA ASN A 225 23.97 -21.50 7.73
C ASN A 225 22.73 -21.99 6.95
N THR A 226 22.20 -23.18 7.26
CA THR A 226 20.99 -23.71 6.62
C THR A 226 19.71 -23.36 7.37
N SER A 227 19.79 -22.95 8.63
CA SER A 227 18.66 -22.39 9.38
C SER A 227 18.42 -20.91 9.06
N GLU A 228 19.44 -20.20 8.57
CA GLU A 228 19.39 -18.81 8.17
C GLU A 228 19.06 -18.60 6.66
N ALA A 229 19.01 -19.66 5.86
CA ALA A 229 18.68 -19.67 4.44
C ALA A 229 17.30 -20.30 4.17
#